data_0080df25d1c0d378c998484fe0dbc2de
#
_entry.id   0080df25d1c0d378c998484fe0dbc2de
#
_cell.length_a   1.000
_cell.length_b   1.000
_cell.length_c   1.000
_cell.angle_alpha   90.00
_cell.angle_beta   90.00
_cell.angle_gamma   90.00
#
_symmetry.space_group_name_H-M   'P 1'
#
loop_
_entity.id
_entity.type
_entity.pdbx_description
1 polymer ?
#
loop_
_entity_poly.entity_id
_entity_poly.type
_entity_poly.pdbx_seq_one_letter_code
_entity_poly.pdbx_strand_id
1 'polypeptide(L)'
;MTPRPGNIPSVLRTALAAAFGLAFAAAASAQQQGFSFSREAEKEKAEQQAAEAARNQRIGERLSTPCRQAIKDKKIMVIIGEQQSNGVVLAQQQNYGPHFQLINSRLRALGLRTYTPEEIRKQIAQAEIDAYFKNDPDAALAASRKLGASYVLRGLITSQAMMNPIIRVNQVSVGMGFTLASANGKTVADAAASSASYSGADTRAMALTLLNEQADDVVSKLYSDYCRNAGVK
;
A
#
# COMPACT_ATOMS: atom_id res chain seq x y z
N MET A 1 -24.10 -3.73 -74.31
CA MET A 1 -24.95 -4.90 -74.61
C MET A 1 -25.93 -5.07 -73.49
N THR A 2 -27.15 -4.56 -73.70
CA THR A 2 -28.38 -5.00 -73.00
C THR A 2 -28.90 -6.22 -73.73
N PRO A 3 -29.83 -7.08 -73.19
CA PRO A 3 -31.17 -6.70 -72.74
C PRO A 3 -31.68 -7.49 -71.51
N ARG A 4 -32.55 -6.94 -70.67
CA ARG A 4 -34.02 -7.06 -70.54
C ARG A 4 -34.72 -8.41 -70.86
N PRO A 5 -35.98 -8.61 -70.41
CA PRO A 5 -36.69 -8.57 -69.13
C PRO A 5 -37.66 -9.78 -68.99
N GLY A 6 -38.50 -9.81 -67.93
CA GLY A 6 -39.68 -10.68 -67.88
C GLY A 6 -40.24 -10.79 -66.51
N ASN A 7 -41.23 -10.35 -66.18
CA ASN A 7 -42.67 -10.24 -66.44
C ASN A 7 -43.43 -10.62 -65.11
N ILE A 8 -44.28 -9.71 -64.70
CA ILE A 8 -45.31 -9.80 -63.69
C ILE A 8 -46.49 -10.65 -64.25
N PRO A 9 -47.30 -11.29 -63.41
CA PRO A 9 -48.62 -10.72 -63.26
C PRO A 9 -49.23 -10.67 -61.87
N SER A 10 -49.91 -9.59 -61.66
CA SER A 10 -50.95 -9.24 -60.74
C SER A 10 -52.10 -10.26 -60.66
N VAL A 11 -52.65 -10.50 -59.44
CA VAL A 11 -54.08 -10.66 -59.26
C VAL A 11 -54.53 -10.00 -57.93
N LEU A 12 -55.35 -9.08 -58.14
CA LEU A 12 -56.27 -8.32 -57.35
C LEU A 12 -57.21 -9.17 -56.52
N ARG A 13 -57.51 -8.81 -55.27
CA ARG A 13 -58.87 -8.70 -54.69
C ARG A 13 -58.86 -8.31 -53.24
N THR A 14 -59.24 -7.12 -53.01
CA THR A 14 -60.19 -6.56 -52.02
C THR A 14 -60.76 -7.49 -50.96
N ALA A 15 -60.60 -7.13 -49.69
CA ALA A 15 -61.66 -7.13 -48.69
C ALA A 15 -61.34 -6.11 -47.59
N LEU A 16 -62.26 -5.21 -47.44
CA LEU A 16 -62.43 -4.16 -46.42
C LEU A 16 -62.97 -4.82 -45.17
N ALA A 17 -62.40 -4.55 -43.96
CA ALA A 17 -63.13 -4.48 -42.72
C ALA A 17 -62.32 -3.87 -41.58
N ALA A 18 -62.78 -2.74 -41.15
CA ALA A 18 -63.04 -2.23 -39.78
C ALA A 18 -61.90 -2.26 -38.78
N ALA A 19 -61.35 -1.09 -38.55
CA ALA A 19 -61.19 -0.37 -37.26
C ALA A 19 -61.31 -1.14 -35.97
N PHE A 20 -60.24 -1.22 -35.23
CA PHE A 20 -60.30 -0.89 -33.78
C PHE A 20 -58.89 -0.47 -33.33
N GLY A 21 -58.79 0.77 -32.96
CA GLY A 21 -57.60 1.35 -32.35
C GLY A 21 -57.38 0.73 -30.97
N LEU A 22 -56.20 0.22 -30.75
CA LEU A 22 -55.61 0.02 -29.44
C LEU A 22 -54.28 0.73 -29.44
N ALA A 23 -54.34 1.97 -28.96
CA ALA A 23 -53.18 2.71 -28.56
C ALA A 23 -52.53 1.98 -27.39
N PHE A 24 -51.55 1.13 -27.64
CA PHE A 24 -50.62 0.69 -26.61
C PHE A 24 -49.74 1.90 -26.24
N ALA A 25 -50.15 2.60 -25.21
CA ALA A 25 -49.30 3.47 -24.42
C ALA A 25 -48.17 2.59 -23.89
N ALA A 26 -47.03 2.55 -24.56
CA ALA A 26 -45.79 2.10 -23.95
C ALA A 26 -45.47 3.05 -22.83
N ALA A 27 -45.93 2.70 -21.63
CA ALA A 27 -45.41 3.27 -20.41
C ALA A 27 -43.93 2.91 -20.34
N ALA A 28 -43.09 3.82 -20.82
CA ALA A 28 -41.65 3.82 -20.50
C ALA A 28 -41.57 3.97 -18.99
N SER A 29 -41.51 2.83 -18.29
CA SER A 29 -41.09 2.77 -16.91
C SER A 29 -39.62 3.18 -16.92
N ALA A 30 -39.36 4.48 -16.90
CA ALA A 30 -38.10 5.01 -16.42
C ALA A 30 -37.99 4.53 -14.97
N GLN A 31 -37.38 3.34 -14.78
CA GLN A 31 -36.90 2.96 -13.50
C GLN A 31 -35.86 4.02 -13.11
N GLN A 32 -36.32 5.06 -12.44
CA GLN A 32 -35.45 5.87 -11.61
C GLN A 32 -34.79 4.87 -10.67
N GLN A 33 -33.56 4.50 -10.98
CA GLN A 33 -32.67 3.85 -10.03
C GLN A 33 -32.44 4.89 -8.94
N GLY A 34 -33.36 4.92 -7.97
CA GLY A 34 -33.22 5.75 -6.80
C GLY A 34 -31.91 5.41 -6.16
N PHE A 35 -31.11 6.42 -5.88
CA PHE A 35 -29.88 6.29 -5.11
C PHE A 35 -30.22 5.60 -3.79
N SER A 36 -29.76 4.37 -3.63
CA SER A 36 -30.00 3.58 -2.43
C SER A 36 -28.72 3.53 -1.62
N PHE A 37 -28.69 4.28 -0.53
CA PHE A 37 -27.55 4.28 0.41
C PHE A 37 -27.15 2.87 0.85
N SER A 38 -28.09 1.95 0.98
CA SER A 38 -27.81 0.57 1.35
C SER A 38 -27.02 -0.18 0.28
N ARG A 39 -27.36 0.01 -1.01
CA ARG A 39 -26.60 -0.63 -2.11
C ARG A 39 -25.21 -0.06 -2.28
N GLU A 40 -25.07 1.25 -2.09
CA GLU A 40 -23.76 1.91 -2.15
C GLU A 40 -22.85 1.41 -1.01
N ALA A 41 -23.37 1.34 0.21
CA ALA A 41 -22.65 0.82 1.36
C ALA A 41 -22.29 -0.67 1.21
N GLU A 42 -23.17 -1.48 0.61
CA GLU A 42 -22.87 -2.89 0.30
C GLU A 42 -21.78 -3.02 -0.77
N LYS A 43 -21.82 -2.16 -1.79
CA LYS A 43 -20.80 -2.11 -2.84
C LYS A 43 -19.45 -1.69 -2.29
N GLU A 44 -19.38 -0.61 -1.52
CA GLU A 44 -18.15 -0.18 -0.86
C GLU A 44 -17.56 -1.27 0.05
N LYS A 45 -18.42 -1.94 0.82
CA LYS A 45 -17.99 -3.05 1.66
C LYS A 45 -17.43 -4.22 0.85
N ALA A 46 -18.09 -4.59 -0.26
CA ALA A 46 -17.61 -5.64 -1.15
C ALA A 46 -16.27 -5.26 -1.81
N GLU A 47 -16.10 -4.02 -2.24
CA GLU A 47 -14.86 -3.51 -2.80
C GLU A 47 -13.72 -3.51 -1.76
N GLN A 48 -14.00 -3.12 -0.53
CA GLN A 48 -13.03 -3.18 0.57
C GLN A 48 -12.61 -4.62 0.87
N GLN A 49 -13.55 -5.54 0.95
CA GLN A 49 -13.25 -6.96 1.18
C GLN A 49 -12.44 -7.57 0.04
N ALA A 50 -12.75 -7.23 -1.21
CA ALA A 50 -12.00 -7.69 -2.38
C ALA A 50 -10.56 -7.12 -2.37
N ALA A 51 -10.39 -5.85 -2.03
CA ALA A 51 -9.08 -5.22 -1.93
C ALA A 51 -8.23 -5.83 -0.80
N GLU A 52 -8.86 -6.15 0.34
CA GLU A 52 -8.19 -6.82 1.46
C GLU A 52 -7.79 -8.26 1.10
N ALA A 53 -8.66 -9.01 0.47
CA ALA A 53 -8.37 -10.36 -0.01
C ALA A 53 -7.19 -10.36 -1.01
N ALA A 54 -7.19 -9.45 -1.97
CA ALA A 54 -6.10 -9.30 -2.94
C ALA A 54 -4.78 -8.91 -2.27
N ARG A 55 -4.82 -8.04 -1.24
CA ARG A 55 -3.65 -7.69 -0.44
C ARG A 55 -3.09 -8.90 0.31
N ASN A 56 -3.96 -9.65 0.98
CA ASN A 56 -3.58 -10.84 1.74
C ASN A 56 -3.00 -11.93 0.84
N GLN A 57 -3.55 -12.10 -0.36
CA GLN A 57 -2.99 -13.01 -1.36
C GLN A 57 -1.56 -12.59 -1.76
N ARG A 58 -1.35 -11.31 -2.11
CA ARG A 58 0.00 -10.81 -2.45
C ARG A 58 1.00 -10.99 -1.32
N ILE A 59 0.58 -10.74 -0.07
CA ILE A 59 1.41 -10.96 1.11
C ILE A 59 1.80 -12.45 1.20
N GLY A 60 0.85 -13.36 1.08
CA GLY A 60 1.09 -14.79 1.09
C GLY A 60 2.06 -15.26 0.01
N GLU A 61 1.88 -14.78 -1.24
CA GLU A 61 2.77 -15.07 -2.36
C GLU A 61 4.20 -14.59 -2.09
N ARG A 62 4.38 -13.38 -1.55
CA ARG A 62 5.70 -12.84 -1.21
C ARG A 62 6.38 -13.62 -0.09
N LEU A 63 5.63 -13.99 0.94
CA LEU A 63 6.15 -14.75 2.08
C LEU A 63 6.49 -16.20 1.72
N SER A 64 5.94 -16.74 0.65
CA SER A 64 6.28 -18.06 0.13
C SER A 64 7.67 -18.11 -0.54
N THR A 65 8.33 -16.96 -0.77
CA THR A 65 9.68 -16.89 -1.36
C THR A 65 10.68 -17.63 -0.46
N PRO A 66 11.42 -18.64 -0.97
CA PRO A 66 12.40 -19.38 -0.16
C PRO A 66 13.53 -18.47 0.31
N CYS A 67 13.78 -18.46 1.63
CA CYS A 67 14.74 -17.52 2.21
C CYS A 67 15.56 -18.06 3.39
N ARG A 68 15.27 -19.26 3.87
CA ARG A 68 15.82 -19.79 5.14
C ARG A 68 17.33 -19.74 5.25
N GLN A 69 18.06 -20.00 4.18
CA GLN A 69 19.54 -19.98 4.18
C GLN A 69 20.10 -18.55 4.18
N ALA A 70 19.37 -17.59 3.57
CA ALA A 70 19.83 -16.21 3.43
C ALA A 70 19.79 -15.41 4.72
N ILE A 71 18.85 -15.73 5.61
CA ILE A 71 18.63 -14.96 6.83
C ILE A 71 19.37 -15.51 8.04
N LYS A 72 19.88 -16.75 7.99
CA LYS A 72 20.35 -17.52 9.16
C LYS A 72 21.39 -16.78 10.01
N ASP A 73 22.36 -16.13 9.38
CA ASP A 73 23.49 -15.50 10.07
C ASP A 73 23.64 -14.01 9.73
N LYS A 74 22.62 -13.42 9.11
CA LYS A 74 22.65 -12.02 8.70
C LYS A 74 21.90 -11.14 9.69
N LYS A 75 22.56 -10.08 10.15
CA LYS A 75 21.97 -9.11 11.06
C LYS A 75 21.71 -7.79 10.36
N ILE A 76 20.55 -7.21 10.59
CA ILE A 76 20.06 -5.99 9.95
C ILE A 76 20.08 -4.86 10.97
N MET A 77 20.75 -3.76 10.64
CA MET A 77 20.61 -2.51 11.37
C MET A 77 19.36 -1.78 10.88
N VAL A 78 18.41 -1.55 11.74
CA VAL A 78 17.16 -0.86 11.40
C VAL A 78 17.24 0.59 11.87
N ILE A 79 17.05 1.52 10.92
CA ILE A 79 17.03 2.97 11.16
C ILE A 79 15.72 3.52 10.62
N ILE A 80 14.87 4.06 11.48
CA ILE A 80 13.60 4.65 11.09
C ILE A 80 13.56 6.10 11.54
N GLY A 81 13.28 7.01 10.59
CA GLY A 81 12.99 8.41 10.84
C GLY A 81 11.49 8.68 10.72
N GLU A 82 10.99 9.58 11.52
CA GLU A 82 9.66 10.15 11.39
C GLU A 82 9.76 11.60 10.94
N GLN A 83 9.08 11.92 9.85
CA GLN A 83 8.99 13.30 9.40
C GLN A 83 7.85 14.00 10.13
N GLN A 84 8.20 15.10 10.79
CA GLN A 84 7.24 15.97 11.44
C GLN A 84 6.57 16.93 10.44
N SER A 85 5.48 17.55 10.85
CA SER A 85 4.71 18.51 10.05
C SER A 85 5.52 19.72 9.56
N ASN A 86 6.62 20.06 10.24
CA ASN A 86 7.56 21.11 9.84
C ASN A 86 8.65 20.64 8.85
N GLY A 87 8.56 19.40 8.36
CA GLY A 87 9.56 18.83 7.44
C GLY A 87 10.82 18.25 8.10
N VAL A 88 10.98 18.45 9.41
CA VAL A 88 12.13 17.90 10.14
C VAL A 88 11.97 16.39 10.30
N VAL A 89 13.03 15.64 9.98
CA VAL A 89 13.07 14.20 10.20
C VAL A 89 13.80 13.93 11.51
N LEU A 90 13.11 13.25 12.41
CA LEU A 90 13.68 12.77 13.67
C LEU A 90 13.97 11.29 13.55
N ALA A 91 15.20 10.90 13.81
CA ALA A 91 15.54 9.48 13.94
C ALA A 91 14.96 8.93 15.25
N GLN A 92 14.13 7.91 15.13
CA GLN A 92 13.37 7.33 16.25
C GLN A 92 14.19 6.48 17.23
N GLN A 93 15.54 6.50 17.14
CA GLN A 93 16.37 5.63 17.97
C GLN A 93 16.45 6.00 19.45
N GLN A 94 16.09 7.20 19.82
CA GLN A 94 16.09 7.54 21.26
C GLN A 94 14.88 7.01 22.01
N ASN A 95 13.75 6.89 21.34
CA ASN A 95 12.48 6.52 21.97
C ASN A 95 11.71 5.45 21.22
N TYR A 96 12.36 4.54 20.52
CA TYR A 96 11.73 3.42 19.78
C TYR A 96 10.20 3.47 19.79
N GLY A 97 9.67 4.45 19.05
CA GLY A 97 8.26 4.76 19.03
C GLY A 97 7.43 3.57 18.51
N PRO A 98 6.13 3.60 18.69
CA PRO A 98 5.25 2.51 18.28
C PRO A 98 5.42 2.14 16.79
N HIS A 99 5.77 3.09 15.94
CA HIS A 99 6.02 2.85 14.50
C HIS A 99 7.27 2.00 14.26
N PHE A 100 8.36 2.27 14.98
CA PHE A 100 9.56 1.43 14.92
C PHE A 100 9.26 0.02 15.42
N GLN A 101 8.61 -0.11 16.59
CA GLN A 101 8.25 -1.38 17.17
C GLN A 101 7.40 -2.22 16.22
N LEU A 102 6.46 -1.57 15.54
CA LEU A 102 5.58 -2.20 14.57
C LEU A 102 6.35 -2.88 13.44
N ILE A 103 7.27 -2.18 12.80
CA ILE A 103 8.06 -2.71 11.68
C ILE A 103 9.06 -3.75 12.17
N ASN A 104 9.79 -3.44 13.24
CA ASN A 104 10.83 -4.32 13.76
C ASN A 104 10.28 -5.67 14.24
N SER A 105 9.12 -5.69 14.91
CA SER A 105 8.47 -6.92 15.35
C SER A 105 8.08 -7.83 14.17
N ARG A 106 7.58 -7.24 13.08
CA ARG A 106 7.24 -7.99 11.87
C ARG A 106 8.45 -8.59 11.16
N LEU A 107 9.54 -7.82 11.05
CA LEU A 107 10.79 -8.34 10.50
C LEU A 107 11.30 -9.55 11.30
N ARG A 108 11.26 -9.45 12.63
CA ARG A 108 11.66 -10.54 13.52
C ARG A 108 10.74 -11.75 13.45
N ALA A 109 9.43 -11.54 13.29
CA ALA A 109 8.47 -12.63 13.11
C ALA A 109 8.74 -13.44 11.83
N LEU A 110 9.32 -12.83 10.81
CA LEU A 110 9.77 -13.51 9.58
C LEU A 110 11.13 -14.21 9.74
N GLY A 111 11.73 -14.17 10.92
CA GLY A 111 13.03 -14.77 11.21
C GLY A 111 14.22 -13.87 10.85
N LEU A 112 14.00 -12.63 10.43
CA LEU A 112 15.06 -11.66 10.19
C LEU A 112 15.66 -11.20 11.52
N ARG A 113 16.99 -11.20 11.61
CA ARG A 113 17.71 -10.79 12.82
C ARG A 113 18.00 -9.30 12.76
N THR A 114 17.44 -8.55 13.70
CA THR A 114 17.67 -7.12 13.83
C THR A 114 18.54 -6.82 15.05
N TYR A 115 19.37 -5.78 14.96
CA TYR A 115 20.06 -5.26 16.13
C TYR A 115 19.06 -4.63 17.10
N THR A 116 19.30 -4.82 18.40
CA THR A 116 18.51 -4.15 19.42
C THR A 116 18.89 -2.65 19.49
N PRO A 117 18.01 -1.84 20.04
CA PRO A 117 18.30 -0.44 20.34
C PRO A 117 19.58 -0.23 21.14
N GLU A 118 19.77 -1.08 22.15
CA GLU A 118 20.90 -1.05 23.05
C GLU A 118 22.22 -1.39 22.34
N GLU A 119 22.20 -2.39 21.45
CA GLU A 119 23.34 -2.75 20.62
C GLU A 119 23.73 -1.58 19.70
N ILE A 120 22.75 -0.91 19.09
CA ILE A 120 22.99 0.25 18.22
C ILE A 120 23.60 1.40 19.04
N ARG A 121 22.96 1.81 20.13
CA ARG A 121 23.41 2.92 20.97
C ARG A 121 24.79 2.73 21.59
N LYS A 122 25.20 1.50 21.84
CA LYS A 122 26.55 1.23 22.38
C LYS A 122 27.67 1.51 21.39
N GLN A 123 27.40 1.45 20.10
CA GLN A 123 28.45 1.48 19.08
C GLN A 123 28.33 2.66 18.12
N ILE A 124 27.16 3.29 18.03
CA ILE A 124 26.86 4.35 17.06
C ILE A 124 26.35 5.58 17.82
N ALA A 125 27.02 6.70 17.59
CA ALA A 125 26.57 7.97 18.14
C ALA A 125 25.28 8.43 17.45
N GLN A 126 24.37 9.05 18.21
CA GLN A 126 23.13 9.59 17.68
C GLN A 126 23.38 10.56 16.52
N ALA A 127 24.44 11.36 16.61
CA ALA A 127 24.82 12.30 15.56
C ALA A 127 25.11 11.63 14.20
N GLU A 128 25.66 10.42 14.19
CA GLU A 128 25.91 9.68 12.94
C GLU A 128 24.60 9.20 12.31
N ILE A 129 23.62 8.86 13.13
CA ILE A 129 22.29 8.48 12.68
C ILE A 129 21.52 9.69 12.13
N ASP A 130 21.61 10.81 12.84
CA ASP A 130 20.96 12.06 12.41
C ASP A 130 21.57 12.61 11.12
N ALA A 131 22.90 12.50 10.94
CA ALA A 131 23.58 12.88 9.72
C ALA A 131 23.04 12.12 8.49
N TYR A 132 22.76 10.85 8.65
CA TYR A 132 22.17 10.02 7.60
C TYR A 132 20.82 10.56 7.10
N PHE A 133 19.94 11.01 7.99
CA PHE A 133 18.66 11.59 7.61
C PHE A 133 18.79 13.03 7.06
N LYS A 134 19.97 13.66 7.21
CA LYS A 134 20.30 14.99 6.68
C LYS A 134 21.01 14.96 5.32
N ASN A 135 20.81 13.89 4.52
CA ASN A 135 21.41 13.68 3.21
C ASN A 135 22.89 13.24 3.20
N ASP A 136 23.34 12.55 4.23
CA ASP A 136 24.61 11.83 4.21
C ASP A 136 24.37 10.31 4.05
N PRO A 137 24.30 9.77 2.80
CA PRO A 137 24.04 8.36 2.57
C PRO A 137 25.17 7.47 3.09
N ASP A 138 26.38 7.99 3.23
CA ASP A 138 27.53 7.22 3.68
C ASP A 138 27.57 7.06 5.20
N ALA A 139 26.91 7.94 5.95
CA ALA A 139 26.86 7.89 7.40
C ALA A 139 26.23 6.57 7.90
N ALA A 140 25.12 6.11 7.31
CA ALA A 140 24.50 4.85 7.68
C ALA A 140 25.36 3.64 7.32
N LEU A 141 26.06 3.70 6.18
CA LEU A 141 26.97 2.62 5.78
C LEU A 141 28.21 2.56 6.70
N ALA A 142 28.73 3.70 7.10
CA ALA A 142 29.81 3.78 8.09
C ALA A 142 29.36 3.21 9.45
N ALA A 143 28.19 3.61 9.93
CA ALA A 143 27.58 3.10 11.14
C ALA A 143 27.34 1.58 11.09
N SER A 144 26.83 1.06 9.97
CA SER A 144 26.60 -0.36 9.79
C SER A 144 27.89 -1.19 9.82
N ARG A 145 28.97 -0.66 9.26
CA ARG A 145 30.29 -1.29 9.30
C ARG A 145 30.86 -1.35 10.71
N LYS A 146 30.73 -0.27 11.49
CA LYS A 146 31.12 -0.26 12.91
C LYS A 146 30.34 -1.32 13.71
N LEU A 147 29.05 -1.51 13.42
CA LEU A 147 28.20 -2.48 14.07
C LEU A 147 28.44 -3.93 13.57
N GLY A 148 29.12 -4.11 12.45
CA GLY A 148 29.24 -5.40 11.77
C GLY A 148 27.92 -5.89 11.16
N ALA A 149 27.03 -4.98 10.83
CA ALA A 149 25.76 -5.31 10.20
C ALA A 149 25.96 -5.76 8.76
N SER A 150 25.27 -6.83 8.38
CA SER A 150 25.29 -7.33 6.99
C SER A 150 24.44 -6.43 6.08
N TYR A 151 23.40 -5.85 6.62
CA TYR A 151 22.45 -4.98 5.92
C TYR A 151 21.99 -3.82 6.80
N VAL A 152 21.57 -2.74 6.14
CA VAL A 152 20.93 -1.58 6.75
C VAL A 152 19.53 -1.43 6.16
N LEU A 153 18.51 -1.47 6.98
CA LEU A 153 17.16 -1.06 6.63
C LEU A 153 16.95 0.38 7.07
N ARG A 154 16.84 1.25 6.09
CA ARG A 154 16.43 2.64 6.29
C ARG A 154 14.94 2.78 6.07
N GLY A 155 14.23 3.40 7.00
CA GLY A 155 12.82 3.73 6.87
C GLY A 155 12.55 5.20 7.09
N LEU A 156 11.60 5.75 6.34
CA LEU A 156 11.00 7.05 6.60
C LEU A 156 9.48 6.86 6.72
N ILE A 157 8.94 7.34 7.82
CA ILE A 157 7.49 7.36 8.07
C ILE A 157 7.04 8.81 8.14
N THR A 158 5.97 9.12 7.43
CA THR A 158 5.31 10.42 7.44
C THR A 158 3.89 10.26 7.92
N SER A 159 3.42 11.18 8.76
CA SER A 159 2.02 11.26 9.13
C SER A 159 1.57 12.71 9.15
N GLN A 160 0.41 12.97 8.59
CA GLN A 160 -0.20 14.29 8.55
C GLN A 160 -1.66 14.20 8.92
N ALA A 161 -2.15 15.17 9.66
CA ALA A 161 -3.55 15.34 9.95
C ALA A 161 -4.00 16.72 9.47
N MET A 162 -5.04 16.76 8.66
CA MET A 162 -5.64 18.01 8.17
C MET A 162 -7.15 17.96 8.39
N MET A 163 -7.71 19.09 8.80
CA MET A 163 -9.15 19.21 8.88
C MET A 163 -9.74 19.44 7.49
N ASN A 164 -10.67 18.59 7.08
CA ASN A 164 -11.41 18.80 5.84
C ASN A 164 -12.36 20.00 6.05
N PRO A 165 -12.22 21.07 5.27
CA PRO A 165 -12.99 22.31 5.51
C PRO A 165 -14.49 22.18 5.21
N ILE A 166 -14.87 21.19 4.40
CA ILE A 166 -16.26 20.99 3.98
C ILE A 166 -17.04 20.23 5.05
N ILE A 167 -16.53 19.07 5.46
CA ILE A 167 -17.22 18.17 6.39
C ILE A 167 -16.75 18.32 7.84
N ARG A 168 -15.76 19.17 8.09
CA ARG A 168 -15.17 19.43 9.42
C ARG A 168 -14.72 18.19 10.18
N VAL A 169 -14.19 17.21 9.46
CA VAL A 169 -13.64 15.99 10.01
C VAL A 169 -12.14 15.96 9.71
N ASN A 170 -11.33 15.46 10.64
CA ASN A 170 -9.91 15.28 10.42
C ASN A 170 -9.67 14.17 9.39
N GLN A 171 -8.86 14.46 8.39
CA GLN A 171 -8.30 13.49 7.50
C GLN A 171 -6.86 13.21 7.92
N VAL A 172 -6.53 11.96 8.17
CA VAL A 172 -5.19 11.49 8.50
C VAL A 172 -4.63 10.76 7.30
N SER A 173 -3.44 11.14 6.88
CA SER A 173 -2.67 10.45 5.86
C SER A 173 -1.34 9.97 6.43
N VAL A 174 -0.93 8.77 6.05
CA VAL A 174 0.35 8.18 6.42
C VAL A 174 1.08 7.71 5.18
N GLY A 175 2.40 7.82 5.21
CA GLY A 175 3.29 7.28 4.21
C GLY A 175 4.44 6.55 4.88
N MET A 176 4.91 5.47 4.29
CA MET A 176 6.12 4.78 4.71
C MET A 176 6.94 4.36 3.51
N GLY A 177 8.24 4.57 3.58
CA GLY A 177 9.19 4.14 2.58
C GLY A 177 10.40 3.50 3.25
N PHE A 178 10.81 2.34 2.75
CA PHE A 178 11.94 1.58 3.28
C PHE A 178 12.87 1.14 2.18
N THR A 179 14.17 1.28 2.43
CA THR A 179 15.22 0.78 1.56
C THR A 179 16.15 -0.12 2.36
N LEU A 180 16.34 -1.35 1.92
CA LEU A 180 17.32 -2.28 2.46
C LEU A 180 18.56 -2.25 1.57
N ALA A 181 19.68 -1.89 2.15
CA ALA A 181 20.98 -1.88 1.48
C ALA A 181 21.95 -2.86 2.16
N SER A 182 22.83 -3.45 1.40
CA SER A 182 23.96 -4.23 1.91
C SER A 182 25.06 -3.31 2.47
N ALA A 183 25.98 -3.87 3.23
CA ALA A 183 27.08 -3.10 3.85
C ALA A 183 28.01 -2.37 2.85
N ASN A 184 27.96 -2.73 1.56
CA ASN A 184 28.67 -2.04 0.48
C ASN A 184 27.81 -0.97 -0.23
N GLY A 185 26.61 -0.67 0.25
CA GLY A 185 25.73 0.36 -0.28
C GLY A 185 24.79 -0.08 -1.41
N LYS A 186 24.90 -1.34 -1.87
CA LYS A 186 24.00 -1.84 -2.92
C LYS A 186 22.59 -2.02 -2.35
N THR A 187 21.59 -1.39 -2.98
CA THR A 187 20.19 -1.63 -2.66
C THR A 187 19.78 -3.06 -3.00
N VAL A 188 19.18 -3.74 -2.04
CA VAL A 188 18.75 -5.14 -2.11
C VAL A 188 17.24 -5.24 -2.23
N ALA A 189 16.54 -4.39 -1.49
CA ALA A 189 15.07 -4.32 -1.50
C ALA A 189 14.61 -2.89 -1.23
N ASP A 190 13.46 -2.54 -1.77
CA ASP A 190 12.73 -1.33 -1.42
C ASP A 190 11.23 -1.61 -1.36
N ALA A 191 10.55 -0.90 -0.48
CA ALA A 191 9.11 -0.99 -0.36
C ALA A 191 8.54 0.33 0.15
N ALA A 192 7.39 0.70 -0.37
CA ALA A 192 6.66 1.87 0.08
C ALA A 192 5.16 1.57 0.12
N ALA A 193 4.47 2.25 1.02
CA ALA A 193 3.01 2.24 1.09
C ALA A 193 2.51 3.59 1.61
N SER A 194 1.28 3.91 1.26
CA SER A 194 0.57 5.08 1.79
C SER A 194 -0.90 4.74 2.01
N SER A 195 -1.51 5.38 2.99
CA SER A 195 -2.93 5.23 3.28
C SER A 195 -3.47 6.53 3.86
N ALA A 196 -4.78 6.74 3.71
CA ALA A 196 -5.45 7.87 4.31
C ALA A 196 -6.86 7.47 4.75
N SER A 197 -7.33 8.07 5.84
CA SER A 197 -8.68 7.86 6.35
C SER A 197 -9.18 9.10 7.09
N TYR A 198 -10.47 9.17 7.29
CA TYR A 198 -11.05 10.14 8.20
C TYR A 198 -10.90 9.68 9.64
N SER A 199 -10.65 10.61 10.53
CA SER A 199 -10.45 10.37 11.95
C SER A 199 -11.37 11.24 12.79
N GLY A 200 -11.76 10.73 13.94
CA GLY A 200 -12.33 11.55 14.99
C GLY A 200 -11.28 12.45 15.67
N ALA A 201 -11.37 12.61 16.98
CA ALA A 201 -10.46 13.46 17.74
C ALA A 201 -9.03 12.87 17.85
N ASP A 202 -8.89 11.53 17.85
CA ASP A 202 -7.60 10.87 18.01
C ASP A 202 -6.93 10.57 16.65
N THR A 203 -6.28 11.60 16.10
CA THR A 203 -5.52 11.50 14.84
C THR A 203 -4.28 10.62 14.96
N ARG A 204 -3.69 10.52 16.17
CA ARG A 204 -2.49 9.69 16.39
C ARG A 204 -2.82 8.21 16.39
N ALA A 205 -3.88 7.80 17.06
CA ALA A 205 -4.36 6.42 17.02
C ALA A 205 -4.74 6.01 15.59
N MET A 206 -5.39 6.89 14.84
CA MET A 206 -5.70 6.64 13.43
C MET A 206 -4.43 6.47 12.58
N ALA A 207 -3.43 7.31 12.74
CA ALA A 207 -2.16 7.17 12.02
C ALA A 207 -1.51 5.80 12.30
N LEU A 208 -1.48 5.36 13.56
CA LEU A 208 -0.94 4.06 13.93
C LEU A 208 -1.74 2.90 13.32
N THR A 209 -3.07 3.01 13.28
CA THR A 209 -3.96 2.04 12.62
C THR A 209 -3.61 1.91 11.14
N LEU A 210 -3.54 3.02 10.42
CA LEU A 210 -3.20 3.03 8.99
C LEU A 210 -1.82 2.45 8.71
N LEU A 211 -0.83 2.76 9.55
CA LEU A 211 0.51 2.16 9.44
C LEU A 211 0.48 0.66 9.68
N ASN A 212 -0.30 0.22 10.68
CA ASN A 212 -0.46 -1.20 10.99
C ASN A 212 -1.08 -1.99 9.84
N GLU A 213 -2.07 -1.43 9.16
CA GLU A 213 -2.72 -2.04 7.99
C GLU A 213 -1.76 -2.23 6.81
N GLN A 214 -0.83 -1.29 6.62
CA GLN A 214 0.12 -1.33 5.50
C GLN A 214 1.42 -2.08 5.82
N ALA A 215 1.72 -2.30 7.10
CA ALA A 215 3.01 -2.83 7.53
C ALA A 215 3.30 -4.23 6.97
N ASP A 216 2.29 -5.10 6.91
CA ASP A 216 2.48 -6.47 6.42
C ASP A 216 2.76 -6.51 4.91
N ASP A 217 2.14 -5.63 4.12
CA ASP A 217 2.41 -5.52 2.69
C ASP A 217 3.85 -5.03 2.43
N VAL A 218 4.28 -4.00 3.15
CA VAL A 218 5.64 -3.45 3.06
C VAL A 218 6.69 -4.47 3.49
N VAL A 219 6.50 -5.10 4.66
CA VAL A 219 7.46 -6.05 5.20
C VAL A 219 7.55 -7.32 4.36
N SER A 220 6.43 -7.83 3.84
CA SER A 220 6.44 -8.97 2.93
C SER A 220 7.17 -8.67 1.62
N LYS A 221 7.02 -7.45 1.09
CA LYS A 221 7.78 -7.02 -0.10
C LYS A 221 9.27 -6.95 0.18
N LEU A 222 9.68 -6.31 1.28
CA LEU A 222 11.09 -6.27 1.68
C LEU A 222 11.67 -7.66 1.85
N TYR A 223 10.93 -8.57 2.49
CA TYR A 223 11.33 -9.96 2.67
C TYR A 223 11.53 -10.67 1.33
N SER A 224 10.54 -10.62 0.44
CA SER A 224 10.60 -11.29 -0.86
C SER A 224 11.75 -10.76 -1.72
N ASP A 225 11.93 -9.43 -1.80
CA ASP A 225 13.00 -8.81 -2.58
C ASP A 225 14.38 -9.14 -1.98
N TYR A 226 14.50 -9.11 -0.65
CA TYR A 226 15.72 -9.55 0.03
C TYR A 226 16.07 -11.00 -0.33
N CYS A 227 15.10 -11.91 -0.25
CA CYS A 227 15.32 -13.32 -0.55
C CYS A 227 15.74 -13.57 -2.00
N ARG A 228 15.27 -12.76 -2.95
CA ARG A 228 15.66 -12.83 -4.36
C ARG A 228 17.02 -12.21 -4.65
N ASN A 229 17.34 -11.09 -4.01
CA ASN A 229 18.45 -10.22 -4.41
C ASN A 229 19.69 -10.35 -3.51
N ALA A 230 19.55 -10.93 -2.31
CA ALA A 230 20.66 -11.09 -1.38
C ALA A 230 21.67 -12.21 -1.74
N GLY A 231 21.59 -12.75 -2.94
CA GLY A 231 22.53 -13.77 -3.41
C GLY A 231 22.25 -15.18 -2.90
N VAL A 232 21.01 -15.45 -2.53
CA VAL A 232 20.54 -16.78 -2.17
C VAL A 232 20.26 -17.55 -3.45
N LYS A 233 21.25 -18.27 -3.90
CA LYS A 233 21.06 -19.35 -4.87
C LYS A 233 21.05 -20.68 -4.16
#